data_833518647b9a830dc8c88ac954fa26ac
#
_entry.id   833518647b9a830dc8c88ac954fa26ac
#
_cell.length_a   1.000
_cell.length_b   1.000
_cell.length_c   1.000
_cell.angle_alpha   90.00
_cell.angle_beta   90.00
_cell.angle_gamma   90.00
#
_symmetry.space_group_name_H-M   'P 1'
#
loop_
_entity.id
_entity.type
_entity.pdbx_description
1 polymer ?
#
loop_
_entity_poly.entity_id
_entity_poly.type
_entity_poly.pdbx_seq_one_letter_code
_entity_poly.pdbx_strand_id
1 'polypeptide(L)'
;IEARKDELIRRSLLSEEFLEMIQKNKRPFDLLMSYYQCAVMEIETKFRVLNQEYSLEYDKNPIEGIKTRIKSYDSIVRKIRRKNIPMSLTAIEENIKDIAGVRVICSFPEDIYELADSFLRQDDIVLIEKKDYIKNPKPSGYRSLHLIVQVPIFLQKNKKMVNVEVQFRTIAMDFWASLEHKLRYKKDIPADQAQQLQEELLALSLIHISEPT
;
A
#
# COMPACT_ATOMS: atom_id res chain seq x y z
N ILE A 1 -12.58 -30.02 9.96
CA ILE A 1 -13.53 -29.82 8.83
C ILE A 1 -14.60 -28.81 9.26
N GLU A 2 -15.18 -28.94 10.46
CA GLU A 2 -16.24 -28.04 10.97
C GLU A 2 -15.76 -26.60 11.15
N ALA A 3 -14.60 -26.36 11.79
CA ALA A 3 -14.02 -25.02 11.94
C ALA A 3 -13.78 -24.30 10.62
N ARG A 4 -13.41 -25.04 9.55
CA ARG A 4 -13.22 -24.50 8.21
C ARG A 4 -14.55 -24.15 7.52
N LYS A 5 -15.60 -24.91 7.85
CA LYS A 5 -16.96 -24.67 7.36
C LYS A 5 -17.57 -23.43 8.01
N ASP A 6 -17.40 -23.28 9.33
CA ASP A 6 -17.84 -22.10 10.08
C ASP A 6 -17.09 -20.83 9.64
N GLU A 7 -15.82 -20.97 9.30
CA GLU A 7 -15.05 -19.84 8.76
C GLU A 7 -15.53 -19.40 7.38
N LEU A 8 -15.89 -20.37 6.50
CA LEU A 8 -16.44 -20.08 5.17
C LEU A 8 -17.83 -19.41 5.29
N ILE A 9 -18.70 -19.91 6.17
CA ILE A 9 -20.02 -19.34 6.42
C ILE A 9 -19.89 -17.90 6.94
N ARG A 10 -19.05 -17.66 7.95
CA ARG A 10 -18.79 -16.31 8.45
C ARG A 10 -18.23 -15.39 7.39
N ARG A 11 -17.40 -15.90 6.49
CA ARG A 11 -16.83 -15.14 5.35
C ARG A 11 -17.92 -14.75 4.34
N SER A 12 -18.86 -15.63 4.07
CA SER A 12 -20.00 -15.36 3.21
C SER A 12 -20.92 -14.31 3.81
N LEU A 13 -21.32 -14.48 5.07
CA LEU A 13 -22.21 -13.56 5.78
C LEU A 13 -21.65 -12.13 5.84
N LEU A 14 -20.37 -11.95 6.21
CA LEU A 14 -19.74 -10.62 6.22
C LEU A 14 -19.63 -9.99 4.83
N SER A 15 -19.49 -10.80 3.79
CA SER A 15 -19.51 -10.30 2.41
C SER A 15 -20.92 -9.84 2.01
N GLU A 16 -21.94 -10.55 2.43
CA GLU A 16 -23.35 -10.19 2.22
C GLU A 16 -23.71 -8.91 2.98
N GLU A 17 -23.37 -8.82 4.28
CA GLU A 17 -23.57 -7.61 5.09
C GLU A 17 -22.87 -6.39 4.49
N PHE A 18 -21.64 -6.57 3.98
CA PHE A 18 -20.91 -5.49 3.32
C PHE A 18 -21.58 -5.04 2.03
N LEU A 19 -22.06 -5.99 1.21
CA LEU A 19 -22.80 -5.69 -0.01
C LEU A 19 -24.12 -4.98 0.29
N GLU A 20 -24.86 -5.42 1.31
CA GLU A 20 -26.07 -4.75 1.76
C GLU A 20 -25.79 -3.32 2.25
N MET A 21 -24.71 -3.13 3.03
CA MET A 21 -24.30 -1.80 3.49
C MET A 21 -23.97 -0.89 2.30
N ILE A 22 -23.24 -1.40 1.28
CA ILE A 22 -22.96 -0.65 0.05
C ILE A 22 -24.25 -0.33 -0.70
N GLN A 23 -25.15 -1.28 -0.88
CA GLN A 23 -26.41 -1.06 -1.60
C GLN A 23 -27.27 0.00 -0.92
N LYS A 24 -27.40 -0.06 0.43
CA LYS A 24 -28.13 0.96 1.20
C LYS A 24 -27.48 2.34 1.14
N ASN A 25 -26.15 2.40 0.99
CA ASN A 25 -25.36 3.63 0.98
C ASN A 25 -24.61 3.81 -0.35
N LYS A 26 -25.16 3.38 -1.46
CA LYS A 26 -24.44 3.34 -2.76
C LYS A 26 -23.79 4.68 -3.11
N ARG A 27 -24.57 5.76 -3.12
CA ARG A 27 -24.05 7.09 -3.48
C ARG A 27 -22.99 7.60 -2.50
N PRO A 28 -23.16 7.55 -1.17
CA PRO A 28 -22.11 7.88 -0.21
C PRO A 28 -20.86 7.01 -0.36
N PHE A 29 -21.02 5.72 -0.63
CA PHE A 29 -19.88 4.80 -0.82
C PHE A 29 -19.12 5.13 -2.11
N ASP A 30 -19.81 5.33 -3.25
CA ASP A 30 -19.19 5.70 -4.52
C ASP A 30 -18.45 7.03 -4.39
N LEU A 31 -19.03 7.98 -3.65
CA LEU A 31 -18.41 9.27 -3.36
C LEU A 31 -17.14 9.10 -2.52
N LEU A 32 -17.17 8.27 -1.48
CA LEU A 32 -15.99 7.94 -0.67
C LEU A 32 -14.89 7.31 -1.53
N MET A 33 -15.22 6.36 -2.39
CA MET A 33 -14.25 5.71 -3.28
C MET A 33 -13.66 6.69 -4.29
N SER A 34 -14.47 7.65 -4.80
CA SER A 34 -13.97 8.70 -5.68
C SER A 34 -12.97 9.64 -4.98
N TYR A 35 -13.16 9.92 -3.70
CA TYR A 35 -12.18 10.70 -2.91
C TYR A 35 -10.84 10.01 -2.81
N TYR A 36 -10.83 8.69 -2.61
CA TYR A 36 -9.59 7.90 -2.63
C TYR A 36 -8.91 7.91 -4.00
N GLN A 37 -9.69 7.85 -5.10
CA GLN A 37 -9.14 7.96 -6.45
C GLN A 37 -8.52 9.34 -6.69
N CYS A 38 -9.20 10.42 -6.30
CA CYS A 38 -8.65 11.78 -6.39
C CYS A 38 -7.37 11.94 -5.57
N ALA A 39 -7.33 11.40 -4.35
CA ALA A 39 -6.14 11.45 -3.51
C ALA A 39 -4.95 10.68 -4.10
N VAL A 40 -5.19 9.55 -4.74
CA VAL A 40 -4.16 8.82 -5.49
C VAL A 40 -3.60 9.65 -6.64
N MET A 41 -4.46 10.30 -7.42
CA MET A 41 -4.05 11.18 -8.53
C MET A 41 -3.21 12.35 -8.03
N GLU A 42 -3.61 12.97 -6.91
CA GLU A 42 -2.88 14.07 -6.28
C GLU A 42 -1.47 13.64 -5.87
N ILE A 43 -1.34 12.53 -5.16
CA ILE A 43 -0.04 11.98 -4.74
C ILE A 43 0.82 11.58 -5.94
N GLU A 44 0.24 10.93 -6.95
CA GLU A 44 0.96 10.55 -8.17
C GLU A 44 1.51 11.78 -8.89
N THR A 45 0.70 12.84 -9.00
CA THR A 45 1.12 14.11 -9.63
C THR A 45 2.29 14.74 -8.87
N LYS A 46 2.23 14.77 -7.53
CA LYS A 46 3.32 15.30 -6.70
C LYS A 46 4.66 14.57 -6.96
N PHE A 47 4.64 13.25 -7.05
CA PHE A 47 5.85 12.48 -7.37
C PHE A 47 6.34 12.71 -8.81
N ARG A 48 5.44 12.90 -9.76
CA ARG A 48 5.82 13.26 -11.14
C ARG A 48 6.50 14.63 -11.21
N VAL A 49 5.98 15.60 -10.46
CA VAL A 49 6.58 16.94 -10.34
C VAL A 49 7.96 16.85 -9.72
N LEU A 50 8.11 16.15 -8.59
CA LEU A 50 9.42 15.95 -7.95
C LEU A 50 10.42 15.27 -8.89
N ASN A 51 10.01 14.23 -9.61
CA ASN A 51 10.90 13.55 -10.56
C ASN A 51 11.35 14.47 -11.69
N GLN A 52 10.47 15.35 -12.18
CA GLN A 52 10.82 16.34 -13.18
C GLN A 52 11.83 17.36 -12.67
N GLU A 53 11.68 17.83 -11.43
CA GLU A 53 12.60 18.73 -10.76
C GLU A 53 13.98 18.07 -10.61
N TYR A 54 14.06 16.84 -10.08
CA TYR A 54 15.30 16.09 -9.94
C TYR A 54 16.02 15.89 -11.28
N SER A 55 15.27 15.62 -12.35
CA SER A 55 15.83 15.44 -13.70
C SER A 55 16.48 16.72 -14.22
N LEU A 56 15.87 17.88 -13.95
CA LEU A 56 16.36 19.15 -14.48
C LEU A 56 17.49 19.76 -13.65
N GLU A 57 17.41 19.65 -12.31
CA GLU A 57 18.37 20.30 -11.42
C GLU A 57 19.61 19.44 -11.12
N TYR A 58 19.44 18.11 -11.11
CA TYR A 58 20.48 17.19 -10.64
C TYR A 58 20.89 16.16 -11.67
N ASP A 59 20.34 16.21 -12.91
CA ASP A 59 20.56 15.21 -13.97
C ASP A 59 20.30 13.76 -13.47
N LYS A 60 19.29 13.61 -12.59
CA LYS A 60 18.97 12.39 -11.87
C LYS A 60 17.49 12.05 -12.01
N ASN A 61 17.18 10.80 -12.34
CA ASN A 61 15.82 10.28 -12.38
C ASN A 61 15.62 9.24 -11.28
N PRO A 62 15.32 9.67 -10.03
CA PRO A 62 15.22 8.73 -8.92
C PRO A 62 14.02 7.80 -9.00
N ILE A 63 12.99 8.13 -9.79
CA ILE A 63 11.76 7.34 -9.92
C ILE A 63 11.77 6.51 -11.20
N GLU A 64 11.89 5.20 -11.05
CA GLU A 64 11.76 4.22 -12.13
C GLU A 64 10.30 3.93 -12.51
N GLY A 65 9.40 4.07 -11.56
CA GLY A 65 7.97 3.87 -11.80
C GLY A 65 7.08 4.19 -10.62
N ILE A 66 5.83 4.53 -10.95
CA ILE A 66 4.78 4.76 -9.97
C ILE A 66 3.65 3.79 -10.27
N LYS A 67 3.21 3.04 -9.23
CA LYS A 67 2.06 2.13 -9.31
C LYS A 67 1.01 2.60 -8.33
N THR A 68 -0.22 2.72 -8.78
CA THR A 68 -1.34 3.15 -7.97
C THR A 68 -2.35 2.02 -7.79
N ARG A 69 -3.05 2.02 -6.67
CA ARG A 69 -4.14 1.07 -6.44
C ARG A 69 -5.19 1.63 -5.51
N ILE A 70 -6.42 1.22 -5.74
CA ILE A 70 -7.49 1.30 -4.74
C ILE A 70 -7.73 -0.14 -4.24
N LYS A 71 -7.84 -0.29 -2.92
CA LYS A 71 -8.06 -1.59 -2.29
C LYS A 71 -9.39 -2.19 -2.73
N SER A 72 -9.37 -3.46 -3.18
CA SER A 72 -10.59 -4.18 -3.59
C SER A 72 -11.55 -4.39 -2.41
N TYR A 73 -12.84 -4.52 -2.72
CA TYR A 73 -13.90 -4.78 -1.74
C TYR A 73 -13.58 -5.97 -0.85
N ASP A 74 -13.17 -7.10 -1.42
CA ASP A 74 -12.76 -8.29 -0.66
C ASP A 74 -11.62 -8.01 0.32
N SER A 75 -10.69 -7.14 -0.07
CA SER A 75 -9.56 -6.76 0.78
C SER A 75 -9.99 -5.81 1.90
N ILE A 76 -10.99 -4.97 1.67
CA ILE A 76 -11.60 -4.12 2.70
C ILE A 76 -12.36 -5.01 3.70
N VAL A 77 -13.22 -5.91 3.23
CA VAL A 77 -13.97 -6.85 4.08
C VAL A 77 -13.02 -7.70 4.94
N ARG A 78 -11.97 -8.28 4.34
CA ARG A 78 -10.95 -9.03 5.10
C ARG A 78 -10.29 -8.19 6.20
N LYS A 79 -10.06 -6.90 5.94
CA LYS A 79 -9.44 -6.01 6.92
C LYS A 79 -10.41 -5.59 8.03
N ILE A 80 -11.68 -5.32 7.70
CA ILE A 80 -12.77 -5.07 8.65
C ILE A 80 -12.84 -6.23 9.64
N ARG A 81 -12.91 -7.46 9.13
CA ARG A 81 -12.99 -8.69 9.92
C ARG A 81 -11.78 -8.87 10.83
N ARG A 82 -10.55 -8.75 10.26
CA ARG A 82 -9.31 -8.94 11.02
C ARG A 82 -9.16 -7.94 12.18
N LYS A 83 -9.63 -6.71 11.99
CA LYS A 83 -9.53 -5.63 12.96
C LYS A 83 -10.79 -5.45 13.80
N ASN A 84 -11.83 -6.25 13.59
CA ASN A 84 -13.14 -6.13 14.24
C ASN A 84 -13.73 -4.71 14.12
N ILE A 85 -13.68 -4.12 12.92
CA ILE A 85 -14.18 -2.77 12.61
C ILE A 85 -15.69 -2.83 12.42
N PRO A 86 -16.48 -1.89 12.98
CA PRO A 86 -17.90 -1.80 12.70
C PRO A 86 -18.20 -1.62 11.21
N MET A 87 -19.31 -2.23 10.73
CA MET A 87 -19.71 -2.20 9.32
C MET A 87 -20.43 -0.89 9.01
N SER A 88 -19.67 0.21 8.94
CA SER A 88 -20.16 1.53 8.54
C SER A 88 -19.11 2.29 7.73
N LEU A 89 -19.57 3.21 6.87
CA LEU A 89 -18.66 4.02 6.03
C LEU A 89 -17.70 4.85 6.89
N THR A 90 -18.20 5.45 7.95
CA THR A 90 -17.39 6.24 8.89
C THR A 90 -16.32 5.40 9.56
N ALA A 91 -16.68 4.21 10.08
CA ALA A 91 -15.71 3.31 10.70
C ALA A 91 -14.66 2.79 9.70
N ILE A 92 -15.05 2.55 8.45
CA ILE A 92 -14.13 2.17 7.36
C ILE A 92 -13.12 3.31 7.10
N GLU A 93 -13.59 4.53 6.93
CA GLU A 93 -12.76 5.71 6.67
C GLU A 93 -11.77 5.98 7.82
N GLU A 94 -12.23 5.88 9.06
CA GLU A 94 -11.41 6.13 10.26
C GLU A 94 -10.34 5.04 10.52
N ASN A 95 -10.66 3.77 10.23
CA ASN A 95 -9.84 2.64 10.67
C ASN A 95 -9.03 1.99 9.55
N ILE A 96 -9.37 2.20 8.27
CA ILE A 96 -8.66 1.63 7.12
C ILE A 96 -7.92 2.73 6.35
N LYS A 97 -6.69 3.00 6.76
CA LYS A 97 -5.87 4.11 6.22
C LYS A 97 -5.14 3.76 4.91
N ASP A 98 -5.30 2.54 4.38
CA ASP A 98 -4.61 2.02 3.20
C ASP A 98 -5.58 1.59 2.08
N ILE A 99 -6.74 2.26 1.97
CA ILE A 99 -7.68 2.08 0.86
C ILE A 99 -7.05 2.62 -0.43
N ALA A 100 -6.53 3.83 -0.36
CA ALA A 100 -5.72 4.43 -1.42
C ALA A 100 -4.25 4.07 -1.20
N GLY A 101 -3.57 3.60 -2.23
CA GLY A 101 -2.16 3.24 -2.17
C GLY A 101 -1.40 3.72 -3.41
N VAL A 102 -0.23 4.30 -3.17
CA VAL A 102 0.73 4.69 -4.20
C VAL A 102 2.04 3.99 -3.89
N ARG A 103 2.64 3.33 -4.88
CA ARG A 103 3.97 2.73 -4.77
C ARG A 103 4.93 3.46 -5.69
N VAL A 104 5.98 3.99 -5.11
CA VAL A 104 7.07 4.65 -5.81
C VAL A 104 8.25 3.68 -5.84
N ILE A 105 8.74 3.38 -7.05
CA ILE A 105 9.87 2.49 -7.28
C ILE A 105 11.05 3.35 -7.63
N CYS A 106 12.13 3.24 -6.86
CA CYS A 106 13.36 4.01 -7.02
C CYS A 106 14.51 3.09 -7.45
N SER A 107 15.59 3.68 -7.97
CA SER A 107 16.80 2.93 -8.35
C SER A 107 17.55 2.48 -7.10
N PHE A 108 17.81 3.37 -6.13
CA PHE A 108 18.65 3.14 -4.96
C PHE A 108 17.93 3.45 -3.65
N PRO A 109 18.39 2.87 -2.50
CA PRO A 109 17.82 3.16 -1.18
C PRO A 109 17.91 4.63 -0.78
N GLU A 110 18.98 5.33 -1.15
CA GLU A 110 19.21 6.75 -0.87
C GLU A 110 18.14 7.61 -1.54
N ASP A 111 17.80 7.31 -2.79
CA ASP A 111 16.73 7.98 -3.53
C ASP A 111 15.38 7.89 -2.81
N ILE A 112 15.11 6.74 -2.16
CA ILE A 112 13.89 6.56 -1.37
C ILE A 112 13.80 7.59 -0.25
N TYR A 113 14.89 7.78 0.50
CA TYR A 113 14.89 8.69 1.64
C TYR A 113 14.84 10.16 1.20
N GLU A 114 15.64 10.53 0.19
CA GLU A 114 15.63 11.89 -0.38
C GLU A 114 14.26 12.27 -0.91
N LEU A 115 13.64 11.38 -1.67
CA LEU A 115 12.33 11.60 -2.26
C LEU A 115 11.22 11.63 -1.21
N ALA A 116 11.28 10.74 -0.20
CA ALA A 116 10.33 10.73 0.90
C ALA A 116 10.42 12.02 1.74
N ASP A 117 11.62 12.51 2.01
CA ASP A 117 11.84 13.75 2.77
C ASP A 117 11.38 14.97 1.95
N SER A 118 11.64 15.03 0.65
CA SER A 118 11.17 16.10 -0.23
C SER A 118 9.63 16.11 -0.33
N PHE A 119 9.01 14.94 -0.42
CA PHE A 119 7.56 14.79 -0.39
C PHE A 119 6.94 15.24 0.93
N LEU A 120 7.53 14.87 2.06
CA LEU A 120 7.04 15.23 3.41
C LEU A 120 7.27 16.71 3.78
N ARG A 121 8.14 17.44 3.08
CA ARG A 121 8.32 18.89 3.26
C ARG A 121 7.22 19.73 2.62
N GLN A 122 6.37 19.13 1.77
CA GLN A 122 5.24 19.85 1.19
C GLN A 122 4.22 20.20 2.28
N ASP A 123 3.78 21.45 2.31
CA ASP A 123 2.94 22.03 3.36
C ASP A 123 1.51 21.44 3.43
N ASP A 124 1.06 20.80 2.37
CA ASP A 124 -0.23 20.15 2.26
C ASP A 124 -0.19 18.63 2.56
N ILE A 125 0.97 18.08 2.90
CA ILE A 125 1.15 16.68 3.28
C ILE A 125 1.28 16.53 4.79
N VAL A 126 0.39 15.76 5.40
CA VAL A 126 0.43 15.47 6.84
C VAL A 126 0.83 14.01 7.06
N LEU A 127 2.00 13.79 7.67
CA LEU A 127 2.45 12.45 8.03
C LEU A 127 1.67 11.93 9.25
N ILE A 128 1.01 10.77 9.10
CA ILE A 128 0.27 10.09 10.17
C ILE A 128 1.09 8.95 10.77
N GLU A 129 1.77 8.16 9.93
CA GLU A 129 2.55 7.01 10.38
C GLU A 129 3.71 6.74 9.42
N LYS A 130 4.89 6.44 9.98
CA LYS A 130 6.08 6.00 9.22
C LYS A 130 6.52 4.63 9.72
N LYS A 131 6.68 3.66 8.79
CA LYS A 131 7.24 2.33 9.06
C LYS A 131 8.39 2.08 8.11
N ASP A 132 9.58 2.00 8.67
CA ASP A 132 10.81 1.78 7.90
C ASP A 132 11.22 0.30 7.98
N TYR A 133 10.74 -0.47 7.01
CA TYR A 133 11.14 -1.87 6.84
C TYR A 133 12.40 -2.02 5.98
N ILE A 134 13.03 -0.92 5.54
CA ILE A 134 14.36 -0.97 4.92
C ILE A 134 15.40 -1.13 6.03
N LYS A 135 15.33 -0.27 7.06
CA LYS A 135 16.21 -0.32 8.23
C LYS A 135 15.89 -1.49 9.16
N ASN A 136 14.60 -1.80 9.33
CA ASN A 136 14.09 -2.87 10.20
C ASN A 136 13.24 -3.87 9.39
N PRO A 137 13.87 -4.77 8.61
CA PRO A 137 13.15 -5.72 7.75
C PRO A 137 12.21 -6.63 8.54
N LYS A 138 11.14 -7.07 7.89
CA LYS A 138 10.29 -8.11 8.48
C LYS A 138 11.02 -9.44 8.54
N PRO A 139 10.61 -10.36 9.43
CA PRO A 139 11.21 -11.71 9.52
C PRO A 139 11.20 -12.49 8.19
N SER A 140 10.28 -12.17 7.27
CA SER A 140 10.24 -12.74 5.93
C SER A 140 11.31 -12.20 4.98
N GLY A 141 12.10 -11.18 5.35
CA GLY A 141 13.01 -10.46 4.46
C GLY A 141 12.36 -9.30 3.70
N TYR A 142 11.07 -9.01 3.91
CA TYR A 142 10.37 -7.90 3.27
C TYR A 142 10.95 -6.56 3.65
N ARG A 143 11.24 -5.71 2.64
CA ARG A 143 11.77 -4.35 2.77
C ARG A 143 10.90 -3.36 2.00
N SER A 144 10.64 -2.22 2.62
CA SER A 144 9.96 -1.06 2.00
C SER A 144 9.89 0.06 3.04
N LEU A 145 9.91 1.32 2.62
CA LEU A 145 9.49 2.43 3.47
C LEU A 145 7.99 2.66 3.26
N HIS A 146 7.21 2.66 4.33
CA HIS A 146 5.77 2.92 4.32
C HIS A 146 5.46 4.22 5.03
N LEU A 147 4.72 5.09 4.37
CA LEU A 147 4.17 6.31 4.92
C LEU A 147 2.64 6.24 4.83
N ILE A 148 1.95 6.50 5.94
CA ILE A 148 0.52 6.86 5.89
C ILE A 148 0.48 8.37 5.98
N VAL A 149 -0.05 9.00 4.95
CA VAL A 149 -0.18 10.45 4.88
C VAL A 149 -1.63 10.87 4.70
N GLN A 150 -1.94 12.10 5.07
CA GLN A 150 -3.17 12.76 4.64
C GLN A 150 -2.82 13.83 3.60
N VAL A 151 -3.59 13.85 2.53
CA VAL A 151 -3.52 14.84 1.44
C VAL A 151 -4.88 15.52 1.28
N PRO A 152 -4.93 16.86 1.07
CA PRO A 152 -6.16 17.53 0.78
C PRO A 152 -6.59 17.26 -0.66
N ILE A 153 -7.85 16.96 -0.85
CA ILE A 153 -8.49 17.03 -2.15
C ILE A 153 -9.45 18.23 -2.16
N PHE A 154 -9.35 19.07 -3.19
CA PHE A 154 -10.17 20.26 -3.34
C PHE A 154 -11.38 19.93 -4.19
N LEU A 155 -12.56 19.98 -3.58
CA LEU A 155 -13.84 19.72 -4.20
C LEU A 155 -14.52 21.06 -4.56
N GLN A 156 -15.61 21.00 -5.31
CA GLN A 156 -16.32 22.20 -5.76
C GLN A 156 -16.70 23.17 -4.61
N LYS A 157 -17.07 22.63 -3.44
CA LYS A 157 -17.58 23.44 -2.31
C LYS A 157 -16.75 23.33 -1.03
N ASN A 158 -15.87 22.35 -0.93
CA ASN A 158 -15.11 22.07 0.29
C ASN A 158 -13.78 21.41 -0.01
N LYS A 159 -12.96 21.30 1.02
CA LYS A 159 -11.72 20.53 1.05
C LYS A 159 -11.91 19.31 1.93
N LYS A 160 -11.40 18.15 1.52
CA LYS A 160 -11.41 16.92 2.31
C LYS A 160 -9.99 16.37 2.44
N MET A 161 -9.57 16.03 3.67
CA MET A 161 -8.33 15.33 3.92
C MET A 161 -8.55 13.83 3.73
N VAL A 162 -7.69 13.18 2.94
CA VAL A 162 -7.82 11.75 2.60
C VAL A 162 -6.55 11.00 2.93
N ASN A 163 -6.68 9.84 3.59
CA ASN A 163 -5.54 8.99 3.92
C ASN A 163 -5.06 8.24 2.67
N VAL A 164 -3.75 8.23 2.45
CA VAL A 164 -3.08 7.46 1.40
C VAL A 164 -1.88 6.72 1.99
N GLU A 165 -1.73 5.44 1.67
CA GLU A 165 -0.51 4.68 1.94
C GLU A 165 0.47 4.90 0.78
N VAL A 166 1.64 5.48 1.07
CA VAL A 166 2.74 5.60 0.13
C VAL A 166 3.81 4.57 0.49
N GLN A 167 4.16 3.70 -0.47
CA GLN A 167 5.18 2.66 -0.32
C GLN A 167 6.35 2.98 -1.23
N PHE A 168 7.55 3.14 -0.66
CA PHE A 168 8.77 3.28 -1.43
C PHE A 168 9.55 1.98 -1.42
N ARG A 169 10.06 1.60 -2.58
CA ARG A 169 10.88 0.41 -2.80
C ARG A 169 11.95 0.69 -3.84
N THR A 170 13.07 -0.01 -3.77
CA THR A 170 13.91 -0.15 -4.96
C THR A 170 13.31 -1.15 -5.94
N ILE A 171 13.82 -1.19 -7.19
CA ILE A 171 13.44 -2.20 -8.20
C ILE A 171 13.51 -3.60 -7.60
N ALA A 172 14.58 -3.89 -6.90
CA ALA A 172 14.83 -5.19 -6.31
C ALA A 172 13.91 -5.52 -5.14
N MET A 173 13.59 -4.54 -4.28
CA MET A 173 12.58 -4.71 -3.22
C MET A 173 11.19 -4.98 -3.79
N ASP A 174 10.83 -4.33 -4.92
CA ASP A 174 9.53 -4.55 -5.57
C ASP A 174 9.47 -5.91 -6.27
N PHE A 175 10.57 -6.33 -6.89
CA PHE A 175 10.72 -7.66 -7.47
C PHE A 175 10.57 -8.74 -6.39
N TRP A 176 11.33 -8.62 -5.29
CA TRP A 176 11.27 -9.55 -4.16
C TRP A 176 9.84 -9.67 -3.59
N ALA A 177 9.20 -8.54 -3.30
CA ALA A 177 7.84 -8.51 -2.75
C ALA A 177 6.80 -9.12 -3.71
N SER A 178 7.04 -8.99 -5.02
CA SER A 178 6.19 -9.58 -6.05
C SER A 178 6.31 -11.10 -6.10
N LEU A 179 7.54 -11.63 -5.93
CA LEU A 179 7.79 -13.08 -5.84
C LEU A 179 7.20 -13.66 -4.56
N GLU A 180 7.46 -13.06 -3.39
CA GLU A 180 6.89 -13.50 -2.11
C GLU A 180 5.36 -13.58 -2.18
N HIS A 181 4.73 -12.56 -2.75
CA HIS A 181 3.28 -12.54 -2.92
C HIS A 181 2.79 -13.69 -3.81
N LYS A 182 3.44 -13.93 -4.95
CA LYS A 182 3.09 -15.02 -5.86
C LYS A 182 3.24 -16.39 -5.20
N LEU A 183 4.32 -16.62 -4.45
CA LEU A 183 4.57 -17.88 -3.74
C LEU A 183 3.50 -18.15 -2.68
N ARG A 184 3.10 -17.14 -1.90
CA ARG A 184 2.02 -17.29 -0.91
C ARG A 184 0.65 -17.64 -1.51
N TYR A 185 0.40 -17.26 -2.76
CA TYR A 185 -0.87 -17.54 -3.45
C TYR A 185 -0.85 -18.83 -4.27
N LYS A 186 0.32 -19.40 -4.54
CA LYS A 186 0.46 -20.67 -5.27
C LYS A 186 0.17 -21.83 -4.32
N LYS A 187 -1.10 -22.29 -4.31
CA LYS A 187 -1.60 -23.33 -3.38
C LYS A 187 -1.07 -24.75 -3.65
N ASP A 188 -0.40 -24.98 -4.77
CA ASP A 188 -0.02 -26.29 -5.27
C ASP A 188 1.49 -26.58 -5.13
N ILE A 189 2.22 -25.81 -4.33
CA ILE A 189 3.63 -26.09 -4.05
C ILE A 189 3.72 -27.05 -2.86
N PRO A 190 4.42 -28.20 -2.96
CA PRO A 190 4.74 -29.06 -1.83
C PRO A 190 5.42 -28.28 -0.70
N ALA A 191 5.14 -28.67 0.55
CA ALA A 191 5.60 -27.91 1.73
C ALA A 191 7.13 -27.79 1.82
N ASP A 192 7.86 -28.81 1.40
CA ASP A 192 9.33 -28.85 1.31
C ASP A 192 9.89 -27.86 0.30
N GLN A 193 9.28 -27.80 -0.91
CA GLN A 193 9.65 -26.81 -1.93
C GLN A 193 9.28 -25.39 -1.52
N ALA A 194 8.14 -25.19 -0.82
CA ALA A 194 7.74 -23.89 -0.32
C ALA A 194 8.74 -23.34 0.70
N GLN A 195 9.29 -24.20 1.57
CA GLN A 195 10.30 -23.83 2.54
C GLN A 195 11.62 -23.46 1.86
N GLN A 196 12.09 -24.27 0.92
CA GLN A 196 13.32 -23.99 0.15
C GLN A 196 13.21 -22.65 -0.61
N LEU A 197 12.10 -22.40 -1.31
CA LEU A 197 11.86 -21.14 -1.99
C LEU A 197 11.82 -19.94 -1.04
N GLN A 198 11.35 -20.13 0.19
CA GLN A 198 11.32 -19.09 1.20
C GLN A 198 12.74 -18.77 1.73
N GLU A 199 13.59 -19.77 1.88
CA GLU A 199 15.00 -19.62 2.24
C GLU A 199 15.80 -18.94 1.13
N GLU A 200 15.58 -19.31 -0.13
CA GLU A 200 16.18 -18.65 -1.31
C GLU A 200 15.75 -17.18 -1.42
N LEU A 201 14.47 -16.87 -1.18
CA LEU A 201 13.99 -15.50 -1.14
C LEU A 201 14.61 -14.68 -0.01
N LEU A 202 14.80 -15.28 1.16
CA LEU A 202 15.47 -14.62 2.27
C LEU A 202 16.93 -14.32 1.92
N ALA A 203 17.65 -15.26 1.31
CA ALA A 203 19.01 -15.06 0.82
C ALA A 203 19.11 -13.93 -0.20
N LEU A 204 18.19 -13.86 -1.18
CA LEU A 204 18.11 -12.75 -2.13
C LEU A 204 17.89 -11.39 -1.45
N SER A 205 17.11 -11.33 -0.38
CA SER A 205 16.91 -10.11 0.39
C SER A 205 18.18 -9.64 1.10
N LEU A 206 19.08 -10.58 1.49
CA LEU A 206 20.34 -10.27 2.16
C LEU A 206 21.41 -9.79 1.17
N ILE A 207 21.46 -10.32 -0.04
CA ILE A 207 22.41 -9.92 -1.09
C ILE A 207 22.29 -8.42 -1.40
N HIS A 208 21.08 -7.89 -1.37
CA HIS A 208 20.81 -6.47 -1.58
C HIS A 208 21.38 -5.51 -0.53
N ILE A 209 21.81 -6.03 0.64
CA ILE A 209 22.44 -5.22 1.70
C ILE A 209 23.93 -5.10 1.50
N SER A 210 24.53 -6.06 0.80
CA SER A 210 25.97 -6.20 0.66
C SER A 210 26.55 -5.64 -0.64
N GLU A 211 25.72 -5.09 -1.54
CA GLU A 211 26.26 -4.36 -2.68
C GLU A 211 26.80 -3.01 -2.21
N PRO A 212 28.11 -2.76 -2.40
CA PRO A 212 28.69 -1.47 -2.02
C PRO A 212 28.09 -0.37 -2.90
N THR A 213 27.66 0.71 -2.27
CA THR A 213 27.35 2.00 -2.89
C THR A 213 28.54 2.59 -3.60
#